data_f048bb0865192f6d468853f49d8a39dc
#
_entry.id   f048bb0865192f6d468853f49d8a39dc
#
_cell.length_a   1.000
_cell.length_b   1.000
_cell.length_c   1.000
_cell.angle_alpha   90.00
_cell.angle_beta   90.00
_cell.angle_gamma   90.00
#
_symmetry.space_group_name_H-M   'P 1'
#
loop_
_entity.id
_entity.type
_entity.pdbx_description
1 polymer ?
#
loop_
_entity_poly.entity_id
_entity_poly.type
_entity_poly.pdbx_seq_one_letter_code
_entity_poly.pdbx_strand_id
1 'polypeptide(L)'
;RAILAGGGSALDAVCATVTSLEDNPIYNAGTGAVLNFDGYCELDACVMEGRGARVGAVSGLQRVRNPVLVARKVMEETDHVMLTGDGAQRFARVMGFPDHDPVTPERRADWFDKRNRIDEVLGARALRMRRFLAEHPEYAGGTVGAAAVDSAGVLAAATSTGGVTLKMVGRVGDSPVPGAGNYACARVAASATGTGEFVLRSLATRAIAERVEGGASLAEAVAAVLARLGEDYDADVGLIAVDDRGTPVALHRTRDMPHAFFSGEGPVVSRMRA
;
A
#
# COMPACT_ATOMS: atom_id res chain seq x y z
N ARG A 1 9.41 -1.21 -15.52
CA ARG A 1 10.70 -1.05 -16.21
C ARG A 1 10.51 -0.38 -17.57
N ALA A 2 9.63 -0.91 -18.43
CA ALA A 2 9.45 -0.37 -19.78
C ALA A 2 9.17 1.15 -19.81
N ILE A 3 8.33 1.64 -18.90
CA ILE A 3 7.99 3.07 -18.78
C ILE A 3 9.25 3.90 -18.51
N LEU A 4 10.02 3.57 -17.47
CA LEU A 4 11.22 4.34 -17.10
C LEU A 4 12.31 4.25 -18.18
N ALA A 5 12.52 3.05 -18.77
CA ALA A 5 13.47 2.86 -19.88
C ALA A 5 13.07 3.64 -21.14
N GLY A 6 11.77 3.88 -21.35
CA GLY A 6 11.23 4.72 -22.42
C GLY A 6 11.21 6.22 -22.10
N GLY A 7 11.78 6.66 -20.97
CA GLY A 7 11.79 8.06 -20.54
C GLY A 7 10.49 8.55 -19.89
N GLY A 8 9.60 7.63 -19.51
CA GLY A 8 8.37 7.96 -18.77
C GLY A 8 8.63 8.33 -17.31
N SER A 9 7.64 8.97 -16.66
CA SER A 9 7.77 9.47 -15.30
C SER A 9 7.76 8.36 -14.24
N ALA A 10 8.35 8.66 -13.07
CA ALA A 10 8.25 7.78 -11.90
C ALA A 10 6.79 7.56 -11.49
N LEU A 11 5.96 8.60 -11.56
CA LEU A 11 4.53 8.51 -11.26
C LEU A 11 3.81 7.51 -12.18
N ASP A 12 4.07 7.56 -13.50
CA ASP A 12 3.49 6.62 -14.45
C ASP A 12 3.94 5.18 -14.15
N ALA A 13 5.22 5.01 -13.79
CA ALA A 13 5.78 3.70 -13.48
C ALA A 13 5.17 3.08 -12.22
N VAL A 14 5.02 3.84 -11.14
CA VAL A 14 4.40 3.31 -9.89
C VAL A 14 2.92 3.05 -10.07
N CYS A 15 2.19 3.93 -10.74
CA CYS A 15 0.77 3.72 -11.04
C CYS A 15 0.55 2.47 -11.90
N ALA A 16 1.31 2.30 -12.98
CA ALA A 16 1.21 1.13 -13.84
C ALA A 16 1.56 -0.17 -13.09
N THR A 17 2.56 -0.13 -12.21
CA THR A 17 2.94 -1.28 -11.37
C THR A 17 1.82 -1.67 -10.43
N VAL A 18 1.27 -0.70 -9.66
CA VAL A 18 0.18 -0.98 -8.71
C VAL A 18 -1.09 -1.39 -9.45
N THR A 19 -1.43 -0.78 -10.60
CA THR A 19 -2.56 -1.21 -11.45
C THR A 19 -2.42 -2.69 -11.85
N SER A 20 -1.23 -3.12 -12.26
CA SER A 20 -0.99 -4.54 -12.60
C SER A 20 -1.18 -5.48 -11.40
N LEU A 21 -0.84 -5.02 -10.20
CA LEU A 21 -1.05 -5.78 -8.96
C LEU A 21 -2.52 -5.77 -8.53
N GLU A 22 -3.24 -4.66 -8.69
CA GLU A 22 -4.69 -4.55 -8.45
C GLU A 22 -5.53 -5.41 -9.41
N ASP A 23 -5.05 -5.63 -10.62
CA ASP A 23 -5.68 -6.48 -11.63
C ASP A 23 -5.48 -7.98 -11.37
N ASN A 24 -4.52 -8.35 -10.53
CA ASN A 24 -4.23 -9.74 -10.20
C ASN A 24 -4.91 -10.15 -8.88
N PRO A 25 -5.94 -11.04 -8.93
CA PRO A 25 -6.79 -11.38 -7.78
C PRO A 25 -6.07 -12.12 -6.64
N ILE A 26 -4.82 -12.51 -6.82
CA ILE A 26 -4.01 -13.11 -5.75
C ILE A 26 -3.68 -12.09 -4.64
N TYR A 27 -3.58 -10.81 -5.00
CA TYR A 27 -3.26 -9.74 -4.06
C TYR A 27 -4.51 -9.16 -3.39
N ASN A 28 -4.30 -8.51 -2.27
CA ASN A 28 -5.35 -7.82 -1.53
C ASN A 28 -5.40 -6.32 -1.92
N ALA A 29 -5.72 -6.06 -3.17
CA ALA A 29 -5.90 -4.71 -3.70
C ALA A 29 -6.73 -4.79 -4.98
N GLY A 30 -7.56 -3.79 -5.27
CA GLY A 30 -8.42 -3.80 -6.45
C GLY A 30 -9.24 -5.09 -6.54
N THR A 31 -9.15 -5.81 -7.68
CA THR A 31 -9.79 -7.12 -7.86
C THR A 31 -9.11 -8.15 -6.95
N GLY A 32 -9.89 -8.86 -6.13
CA GLY A 32 -9.37 -9.81 -5.13
C GLY A 32 -9.08 -9.19 -3.76
N ALA A 33 -9.48 -7.93 -3.54
CA ALA A 33 -9.44 -7.31 -2.21
C ALA A 33 -10.29 -8.10 -1.21
N VAL A 34 -9.84 -8.10 0.05
CA VAL A 34 -10.56 -8.73 1.16
C VAL A 34 -11.84 -7.97 1.50
N LEU A 35 -12.80 -8.68 2.10
CA LEU A 35 -14.09 -8.12 2.47
C LEU A 35 -14.09 -7.65 3.92
N ASN A 36 -14.84 -6.57 4.17
CA ASN A 36 -15.14 -6.07 5.49
C ASN A 36 -16.16 -6.96 6.22
N PHE A 37 -16.55 -6.57 7.42
CA PHE A 37 -17.48 -7.33 8.26
C PHE A 37 -18.84 -7.59 7.60
N ASP A 38 -19.33 -6.67 6.78
CA ASP A 38 -20.62 -6.74 6.09
C ASP A 38 -20.56 -7.44 4.71
N GLY A 39 -19.37 -7.92 4.29
CA GLY A 39 -19.22 -8.75 3.11
C GLY A 39 -19.04 -8.00 1.79
N TYR A 40 -18.51 -6.78 1.82
CA TYR A 40 -18.09 -6.02 0.63
C TYR A 40 -16.70 -5.44 0.79
N CYS A 41 -16.09 -5.01 -0.33
CA CYS A 41 -14.76 -4.41 -0.31
C CYS A 41 -14.86 -2.90 -0.07
N GLU A 42 -13.94 -2.38 0.76
CA GLU A 42 -13.60 -0.97 0.89
C GLU A 42 -12.13 -0.81 0.56
N LEU A 43 -11.84 -0.10 -0.52
CA LEU A 43 -10.51 0.01 -1.11
C LEU A 43 -9.86 1.32 -0.70
N ASP A 44 -8.59 1.26 -0.38
CA ASP A 44 -7.77 2.40 0.00
C ASP A 44 -6.57 2.49 -0.95
N ALA A 45 -6.23 3.69 -1.43
CA ALA A 45 -5.04 3.90 -2.25
C ALA A 45 -4.47 5.31 -2.08
N CYS A 46 -3.17 5.44 -2.27
CA CYS A 46 -2.46 6.72 -2.29
C CYS A 46 -1.40 6.71 -3.39
N VAL A 47 -1.24 7.83 -4.05
CA VAL A 47 -0.08 8.15 -4.89
C VAL A 47 0.56 9.44 -4.42
N MET A 48 1.89 9.51 -4.49
CA MET A 48 2.62 10.72 -4.16
C MET A 48 3.81 10.91 -5.09
N GLU A 49 3.97 12.13 -5.58
CA GLU A 49 5.14 12.57 -6.33
C GLU A 49 5.97 13.52 -5.46
N GLY A 50 7.27 13.25 -5.33
CA GLY A 50 8.15 14.01 -4.45
C GLY A 50 8.39 15.46 -4.89
N ARG A 51 8.35 15.72 -6.21
CA ARG A 51 8.45 17.09 -6.74
C ARG A 51 7.16 17.86 -6.46
N GLY A 52 7.24 18.90 -5.62
CA GLY A 52 6.09 19.69 -5.21
C GLY A 52 5.18 19.02 -4.18
N ALA A 53 5.57 17.84 -3.65
CA ALA A 53 4.79 17.07 -2.68
C ALA A 53 3.32 16.83 -3.14
N ARG A 54 3.14 16.52 -4.42
CA ARG A 54 1.81 16.27 -4.99
C ARG A 54 1.26 14.93 -4.50
N VAL A 55 0.05 14.95 -3.98
CA VAL A 55 -0.58 13.77 -3.37
C VAL A 55 -2.01 13.61 -3.87
N GLY A 56 -2.42 12.37 -4.10
CA GLY A 56 -3.81 12.00 -4.27
C GLY A 56 -4.09 10.70 -3.53
N ALA A 57 -5.21 10.64 -2.82
CA ALA A 57 -5.61 9.48 -2.06
C ALA A 57 -7.12 9.23 -2.10
N VAL A 58 -7.51 7.98 -1.94
CA VAL A 58 -8.89 7.55 -1.74
C VAL A 58 -8.98 6.54 -0.62
N SER A 59 -10.07 6.58 0.14
CA SER A 59 -10.34 5.57 1.18
C SER A 59 -11.82 5.17 1.21
N GLY A 60 -12.08 3.93 1.62
CA GLY A 60 -13.44 3.40 1.64
C GLY A 60 -14.10 3.40 0.26
N LEU A 61 -13.32 3.40 -0.80
CA LEU A 61 -13.80 3.39 -2.18
C LEU A 61 -14.37 2.02 -2.52
N GLN A 62 -15.54 1.98 -3.12
CA GLN A 62 -16.19 0.74 -3.50
C GLN A 62 -16.33 0.64 -5.02
N ARG A 63 -16.49 -0.61 -5.52
CA ARG A 63 -16.90 -0.90 -6.88
C ARG A 63 -16.05 -0.19 -7.97
N VAL A 64 -14.75 -0.19 -7.78
CA VAL A 64 -13.75 0.29 -8.74
C VAL A 64 -12.66 -0.77 -8.90
N ARG A 65 -12.20 -0.96 -10.13
CA ARG A 65 -11.15 -1.94 -10.44
C ARG A 65 -9.78 -1.50 -9.93
N ASN A 66 -9.42 -0.24 -10.20
CA ASN A 66 -8.09 0.32 -9.94
C ASN A 66 -8.18 1.58 -9.07
N PRO A 67 -8.28 1.45 -7.74
CA PRO A 67 -8.32 2.59 -6.82
C PRO A 67 -7.09 3.49 -6.92
N VAL A 68 -5.91 2.98 -7.26
CA VAL A 68 -4.70 3.78 -7.45
C VAL A 68 -4.85 4.82 -8.56
N LEU A 69 -5.57 4.49 -9.64
CA LEU A 69 -5.84 5.44 -10.73
C LEU A 69 -6.87 6.51 -10.33
N VAL A 70 -7.83 6.17 -9.46
CA VAL A 70 -8.75 7.17 -8.88
C VAL A 70 -7.98 8.13 -7.96
N ALA A 71 -7.09 7.60 -7.11
CA ALA A 71 -6.21 8.41 -6.26
C ALA A 71 -5.34 9.37 -7.11
N ARG A 72 -4.78 8.88 -8.22
CA ARG A 72 -4.06 9.71 -9.18
C ARG A 72 -4.94 10.83 -9.75
N LYS A 73 -6.19 10.55 -10.10
CA LYS A 73 -7.13 11.56 -10.61
C LYS A 73 -7.49 12.60 -9.54
N VAL A 74 -7.58 12.24 -8.27
CA VAL A 74 -7.72 13.23 -7.19
C VAL A 74 -6.57 14.23 -7.22
N MET A 75 -5.33 13.76 -7.34
CA MET A 75 -4.13 14.61 -7.41
C MET A 75 -4.06 15.49 -8.67
N GLU A 76 -4.50 14.97 -9.81
CA GLU A 76 -4.36 15.64 -11.11
C GLU A 76 -5.50 16.62 -11.43
N GLU A 77 -6.72 16.32 -10.98
CA GLU A 77 -7.94 17.00 -11.42
C GLU A 77 -8.60 17.85 -10.31
N THR A 78 -8.02 17.89 -9.11
CA THR A 78 -8.58 18.64 -7.98
C THR A 78 -7.50 19.29 -7.13
N ASP A 79 -7.90 20.27 -6.29
CA ASP A 79 -7.04 20.85 -5.24
C ASP A 79 -7.10 20.01 -3.93
N HIS A 80 -7.84 18.91 -3.93
CA HIS A 80 -7.95 18.04 -2.76
C HIS A 80 -6.85 16.99 -2.74
N VAL A 81 -6.46 16.58 -1.53
CA VAL A 81 -5.49 15.50 -1.32
C VAL A 81 -6.17 14.14 -1.18
N MET A 82 -7.36 14.10 -0.59
CA MET A 82 -8.03 12.83 -0.28
C MET A 82 -9.54 12.93 -0.42
N LEU A 83 -10.14 11.92 -1.03
CA LEU A 83 -11.60 11.70 -1.06
C LEU A 83 -11.95 10.37 -0.41
N THR A 84 -13.12 10.28 0.24
CA THR A 84 -13.55 9.07 0.95
C THR A 84 -14.98 8.65 0.60
N GLY A 85 -15.27 7.34 0.74
CA GLY A 85 -16.61 6.76 0.68
C GLY A 85 -17.42 7.18 -0.55
N ASP A 86 -18.67 7.57 -0.35
CA ASP A 86 -19.60 7.96 -1.43
C ASP A 86 -19.08 9.14 -2.26
N GLY A 87 -18.34 10.06 -1.66
CA GLY A 87 -17.71 11.18 -2.36
C GLY A 87 -16.66 10.70 -3.35
N ALA A 88 -15.78 9.80 -2.92
CA ALA A 88 -14.78 9.17 -3.80
C ALA A 88 -15.44 8.32 -4.89
N GLN A 89 -16.52 7.61 -4.56
CA GLN A 89 -17.28 6.81 -5.50
C GLN A 89 -17.90 7.67 -6.62
N ARG A 90 -18.54 8.78 -6.26
CA ARG A 90 -19.12 9.74 -7.22
C ARG A 90 -18.03 10.37 -8.10
N PHE A 91 -16.93 10.77 -7.51
CA PHE A 91 -15.78 11.30 -8.24
C PHE A 91 -15.26 10.28 -9.26
N ALA A 92 -15.07 9.01 -8.86
CA ALA A 92 -14.65 7.96 -9.78
C ALA A 92 -15.58 7.82 -10.99
N ARG A 93 -16.92 7.87 -10.78
CA ARG A 93 -17.87 7.82 -11.90
C ARG A 93 -17.78 9.04 -12.81
N VAL A 94 -17.63 10.24 -12.27
CA VAL A 94 -17.42 11.48 -13.04
C VAL A 94 -16.13 11.41 -13.86
N MET A 95 -15.07 10.81 -13.31
CA MET A 95 -13.79 10.58 -14.02
C MET A 95 -13.84 9.41 -15.02
N GLY A 96 -15.00 8.79 -15.23
CA GLY A 96 -15.18 7.74 -16.23
C GLY A 96 -14.79 6.33 -15.81
N PHE A 97 -14.49 6.10 -14.53
CA PHE A 97 -14.23 4.74 -14.05
C PHE A 97 -15.51 3.92 -14.01
N PRO A 98 -15.57 2.77 -14.71
CA PRO A 98 -16.77 1.95 -14.75
C PRO A 98 -17.08 1.30 -13.39
N ASP A 99 -18.32 0.86 -13.23
CA ASP A 99 -18.70 0.01 -12.11
C ASP A 99 -18.01 -1.34 -12.22
N HIS A 100 -17.37 -1.79 -11.15
CA HIS A 100 -16.66 -3.06 -11.10
C HIS A 100 -16.78 -3.67 -9.70
N ASP A 101 -17.22 -4.91 -9.61
CA ASP A 101 -17.20 -5.64 -8.32
C ASP A 101 -15.82 -6.27 -8.12
N PRO A 102 -15.03 -5.82 -7.12
CA PRO A 102 -13.71 -6.36 -6.85
C PRO A 102 -13.72 -7.72 -6.16
N VAL A 103 -14.89 -8.19 -5.70
CA VAL A 103 -15.04 -9.44 -4.95
C VAL A 103 -14.94 -10.63 -5.88
N THR A 104 -13.97 -11.53 -5.64
CA THR A 104 -13.87 -12.80 -6.34
C THR A 104 -14.62 -13.92 -5.60
N PRO A 105 -15.01 -15.02 -6.28
CA PRO A 105 -15.62 -16.18 -5.64
C PRO A 105 -14.76 -16.73 -4.49
N GLU A 106 -13.44 -16.77 -4.64
CA GLU A 106 -12.49 -17.28 -3.65
C GLU A 106 -12.48 -16.38 -2.40
N ARG A 107 -12.45 -15.05 -2.58
CA ARG A 107 -12.52 -14.08 -1.48
C ARG A 107 -13.84 -14.13 -0.74
N ARG A 108 -14.95 -14.39 -1.45
CA ARG A 108 -16.26 -14.54 -0.85
C ARG A 108 -16.35 -15.84 -0.02
N ALA A 109 -15.82 -16.94 -0.55
CA ALA A 109 -15.78 -18.23 0.18
C ALA A 109 -14.92 -18.10 1.46
N ASP A 110 -13.73 -17.49 1.35
CA ASP A 110 -12.84 -17.22 2.48
C ASP A 110 -13.53 -16.32 3.55
N TRP A 111 -14.26 -15.30 3.11
CA TRP A 111 -15.04 -14.45 4.00
C TRP A 111 -16.13 -15.21 4.75
N PHE A 112 -16.89 -16.09 4.07
CA PHE A 112 -17.92 -16.92 4.71
C PHE A 112 -17.34 -17.86 5.76
N ASP A 113 -16.21 -18.52 5.46
CA ASP A 113 -15.54 -19.39 6.41
C ASP A 113 -15.11 -18.62 7.67
N LYS A 114 -14.41 -17.50 7.48
CA LYS A 114 -13.95 -16.64 8.58
C LYS A 114 -15.09 -16.03 9.39
N ARG A 115 -16.17 -15.62 8.71
CA ARG A 115 -17.34 -15.03 9.34
C ARG A 115 -18.07 -16.02 10.23
N ASN A 116 -18.20 -17.27 9.79
CA ASN A 116 -18.85 -18.34 10.55
C ASN A 116 -18.04 -18.78 11.78
N ARG A 117 -16.74 -18.54 11.75
CA ARG A 117 -15.82 -18.85 12.87
C ARG A 117 -15.52 -17.63 13.75
N ILE A 118 -16.33 -16.58 13.61
CA ILE A 118 -16.04 -15.28 14.26
C ILE A 118 -16.05 -15.38 15.78
N ASP A 119 -16.87 -16.26 16.38
CA ASP A 119 -16.90 -16.47 17.83
C ASP A 119 -15.58 -17.10 18.31
N GLU A 120 -14.96 -17.95 17.50
CA GLU A 120 -13.61 -18.46 17.73
C GLU A 120 -12.56 -17.35 17.55
N VAL A 121 -12.79 -16.43 16.60
CA VAL A 121 -11.88 -15.36 16.20
C VAL A 121 -12.03 -14.12 17.09
N LEU A 122 -13.24 -13.69 17.44
CA LEU A 122 -13.51 -12.46 18.21
C LEU A 122 -13.67 -12.69 19.71
N GLY A 123 -13.70 -13.92 20.19
CA GLY A 123 -13.94 -14.30 21.60
C GLY A 123 -13.13 -13.55 22.66
N ALA A 124 -12.18 -12.70 22.33
CA ALA A 124 -11.50 -11.76 23.20
C ALA A 124 -10.62 -10.75 22.45
N ARG A 125 -11.10 -9.56 22.25
CA ARG A 125 -10.43 -8.26 21.96
C ARG A 125 -9.07 -8.21 21.21
N ALA A 126 -8.74 -7.07 20.62
CA ALA A 126 -7.64 -6.73 19.72
C ALA A 126 -6.26 -7.41 19.89
N LEU A 127 -5.88 -7.83 21.09
CA LEU A 127 -4.69 -8.65 21.36
C LEU A 127 -4.77 -10.05 20.75
N ARG A 128 -5.97 -10.55 20.50
CA ARG A 128 -6.21 -11.87 19.90
C ARG A 128 -6.27 -11.82 18.38
N MET A 129 -6.69 -10.71 17.78
CA MET A 129 -6.55 -10.52 16.34
C MET A 129 -5.06 -10.63 15.95
N ARG A 130 -4.18 -10.10 16.76
CA ARG A 130 -2.74 -10.19 16.58
C ARG A 130 -2.22 -11.64 16.73
N ARG A 131 -2.65 -12.35 17.78
CA ARG A 131 -2.32 -13.75 17.97
C ARG A 131 -2.90 -14.62 16.86
N PHE A 132 -4.13 -14.38 16.47
CA PHE A 132 -4.78 -15.06 15.35
C PHE A 132 -4.03 -14.81 14.02
N LEU A 133 -3.67 -13.58 13.70
CA LEU A 133 -2.88 -13.27 12.49
C LEU A 133 -1.47 -13.88 12.54
N ALA A 134 -0.87 -14.01 13.73
CA ALA A 134 0.42 -14.69 13.91
C ALA A 134 0.30 -16.21 13.74
N GLU A 135 -0.80 -16.80 14.20
CA GLU A 135 -1.09 -18.24 14.06
C GLU A 135 -1.59 -18.59 12.65
N HIS A 136 -2.14 -17.60 11.92
CA HIS A 136 -2.76 -17.74 10.60
C HIS A 136 -2.25 -16.65 9.63
N PRO A 137 -1.00 -16.73 9.18
CA PRO A 137 -0.39 -15.72 8.30
C PRO A 137 -1.10 -15.58 6.94
N GLU A 138 -1.85 -16.59 6.50
CA GLU A 138 -2.72 -16.54 5.32
C GLU A 138 -3.84 -15.49 5.43
N TYR A 139 -4.13 -14.99 6.63
CA TYR A 139 -5.11 -13.94 6.87
C TYR A 139 -4.50 -12.53 6.88
N ALA A 140 -3.19 -12.42 6.92
CA ALA A 140 -2.52 -11.13 6.74
C ALA A 140 -2.73 -10.67 5.29
N GLY A 141 -3.64 -9.75 5.08
CA GLY A 141 -3.91 -9.19 3.76
C GLY A 141 -2.67 -8.46 3.24
N GLY A 142 -2.22 -8.82 2.05
CA GLY A 142 -1.05 -8.19 1.44
C GLY A 142 -1.43 -6.87 0.75
N THR A 143 -1.06 -5.74 1.33
CA THR A 143 -1.01 -4.43 0.64
C THR A 143 -0.03 -4.50 -0.52
N VAL A 144 -0.36 -3.89 -1.66
CA VAL A 144 0.56 -3.74 -2.79
C VAL A 144 1.13 -2.34 -2.85
N GLY A 145 2.37 -2.21 -3.31
CA GLY A 145 3.02 -0.91 -3.43
C GLY A 145 4.15 -0.87 -4.43
N ALA A 146 4.53 0.33 -4.84
CA ALA A 146 5.67 0.60 -5.71
C ALA A 146 6.34 1.93 -5.33
N ALA A 147 7.65 1.99 -5.51
CA ALA A 147 8.46 3.20 -5.39
C ALA A 147 9.41 3.28 -6.60
N ALA A 148 9.59 4.46 -7.15
CA ALA A 148 10.43 4.67 -8.33
C ALA A 148 11.10 6.04 -8.33
N VAL A 149 12.22 6.13 -9.05
CA VAL A 149 12.86 7.38 -9.48
C VAL A 149 13.01 7.35 -11.00
N ASP A 150 12.71 8.46 -11.65
CA ASP A 150 12.87 8.60 -13.11
C ASP A 150 14.20 9.27 -13.50
N SER A 151 14.43 9.38 -14.81
CA SER A 151 15.64 9.99 -15.36
C SER A 151 15.78 11.50 -15.07
N ALA A 152 14.70 12.18 -14.69
CA ALA A 152 14.70 13.57 -14.23
C ALA A 152 14.93 13.69 -12.71
N GLY A 153 15.21 12.57 -12.01
CA GLY A 153 15.41 12.53 -10.57
C GLY A 153 14.14 12.74 -9.76
N VAL A 154 12.95 12.62 -10.37
CA VAL A 154 11.68 12.71 -9.66
C VAL A 154 11.37 11.37 -9.01
N LEU A 155 11.04 11.40 -7.74
CA LEU A 155 10.65 10.24 -6.95
C LEU A 155 9.12 10.15 -6.86
N ALA A 156 8.57 8.95 -6.94
CA ALA A 156 7.15 8.70 -6.74
C ALA A 156 6.90 7.38 -6.01
N ALA A 157 5.82 7.33 -5.25
CA ALA A 157 5.32 6.13 -4.58
C ALA A 157 3.83 5.94 -4.82
N ALA A 158 3.39 4.69 -4.86
CA ALA A 158 1.98 4.31 -4.91
C ALA A 158 1.73 3.11 -4.00
N THR A 159 0.59 3.12 -3.30
CA THR A 159 0.18 2.05 -2.38
C THR A 159 -1.32 1.80 -2.54
N SER A 160 -1.76 0.53 -2.52
CA SER A 160 -3.17 0.15 -2.63
C SER A 160 -3.49 -1.09 -1.81
N THR A 161 -4.70 -1.14 -1.24
CA THR A 161 -5.14 -2.25 -0.38
C THR A 161 -6.65 -2.36 -0.26
N GLY A 162 -7.14 -3.59 0.06
CA GLY A 162 -8.47 -3.82 0.59
C GLY A 162 -8.54 -3.73 2.13
N GLY A 163 -7.40 -3.48 2.79
CA GLY A 163 -7.30 -3.48 4.25
C GLY A 163 -7.13 -4.88 4.84
N VAL A 164 -7.70 -5.13 6.01
CA VAL A 164 -7.67 -6.44 6.68
C VAL A 164 -9.01 -7.15 6.56
N THR A 165 -8.99 -8.48 6.48
CA THR A 165 -10.21 -9.30 6.39
C THR A 165 -11.10 -9.07 7.60
N LEU A 166 -12.43 -8.98 7.39
CA LEU A 166 -13.42 -8.70 8.44
C LEU A 166 -13.20 -7.36 9.17
N LYS A 167 -12.47 -6.41 8.56
CA LYS A 167 -12.37 -5.07 9.12
C LYS A 167 -13.75 -4.47 9.39
N MET A 168 -13.85 -3.62 10.39
CA MET A 168 -15.07 -2.85 10.60
C MET A 168 -15.34 -1.99 9.35
N VAL A 169 -16.61 -1.83 9.01
CA VAL A 169 -17.03 -0.88 7.97
C VAL A 169 -16.48 0.52 8.28
N GLY A 170 -15.85 1.12 7.29
CA GLY A 170 -15.21 2.44 7.44
C GLY A 170 -13.83 2.42 8.08
N ARG A 171 -13.26 1.24 8.42
CA ARG A 171 -11.86 1.17 8.89
C ARG A 171 -10.90 1.53 7.76
N VAL A 172 -10.07 2.49 8.00
CA VAL A 172 -8.97 2.92 7.13
C VAL A 172 -7.63 2.55 7.76
N GLY A 173 -6.73 1.97 6.97
CA GLY A 173 -5.37 1.64 7.37
C GLY A 173 -4.37 2.75 7.02
N ASP A 174 -3.10 2.37 6.95
CA ASP A 174 -1.97 3.25 6.61
C ASP A 174 -1.91 3.64 5.13
N SER A 175 -2.36 2.76 4.25
CA SER A 175 -2.10 2.84 2.80
C SER A 175 -2.57 4.15 2.14
N PRO A 176 -3.74 4.76 2.49
CA PRO A 176 -4.17 6.01 1.88
C PRO A 176 -3.58 7.25 2.57
N VAL A 177 -2.80 7.09 3.64
CA VAL A 177 -2.30 8.20 4.46
C VAL A 177 -0.86 8.54 4.09
N PRO A 178 -0.61 9.72 3.48
CA PRO A 178 0.74 10.19 3.16
C PRO A 178 1.60 10.29 4.42
N GLY A 179 2.79 9.73 4.36
CA GLY A 179 3.71 9.64 5.50
C GLY A 179 3.56 8.38 6.35
N ALA A 180 2.41 7.70 6.29
CA ALA A 180 2.21 6.42 6.94
C ALA A 180 2.53 5.26 5.98
N GLY A 181 1.60 4.87 5.12
CA GLY A 181 1.75 3.76 4.18
C GLY A 181 2.41 4.12 2.86
N ASN A 182 2.44 5.41 2.50
CA ASN A 182 2.95 5.93 1.24
C ASN A 182 3.63 7.29 1.45
N TYR A 183 4.81 7.48 0.87
CA TYR A 183 5.47 8.78 0.91
C TYR A 183 6.48 8.95 -0.23
N ALA A 184 6.57 10.16 -0.77
CA ALA A 184 7.65 10.55 -1.66
C ALA A 184 8.09 12.00 -1.38
N CYS A 185 9.39 12.25 -1.42
CA CYS A 185 10.01 13.57 -1.32
C CYS A 185 11.17 13.67 -2.32
N ALA A 186 11.97 14.72 -2.24
CA ALA A 186 13.14 14.90 -3.11
C ALA A 186 14.23 13.83 -2.93
N ARG A 187 14.25 13.11 -1.80
CA ARG A 187 15.32 12.19 -1.41
C ARG A 187 14.90 10.72 -1.38
N VAL A 188 13.63 10.43 -1.17
CA VAL A 188 13.12 9.08 -0.93
C VAL A 188 11.71 8.94 -1.46
N ALA A 189 11.40 7.76 -2.04
CA ALA A 189 10.04 7.26 -2.19
C ALA A 189 9.91 5.92 -1.46
N ALA A 190 8.82 5.72 -0.72
CA ALA A 190 8.60 4.54 0.11
C ALA A 190 7.14 4.10 0.15
N SER A 191 6.93 2.78 0.27
CA SER A 191 5.62 2.16 0.51
C SER A 191 5.73 1.11 1.61
N ALA A 192 4.67 1.00 2.42
CA ALA A 192 4.58 0.08 3.55
C ALA A 192 3.47 -0.95 3.37
N THR A 193 3.64 -2.11 4.00
CA THR A 193 2.62 -3.16 4.14
C THR A 193 2.68 -3.75 5.55
N GLY A 194 1.58 -4.35 6.03
CA GLY A 194 1.54 -5.01 7.33
C GLY A 194 0.40 -4.52 8.21
N THR A 195 0.62 -4.46 9.54
CA THR A 195 -0.38 -3.99 10.50
C THR A 195 -0.54 -2.48 10.42
N GLY A 196 -1.52 -2.03 9.65
CA GLY A 196 -1.72 -0.62 9.28
C GLY A 196 -1.81 0.34 10.45
N GLU A 197 -2.39 -0.08 11.56
CA GLU A 197 -2.52 0.72 12.78
C GLU A 197 -1.17 1.14 13.39
N PHE A 198 -0.16 0.28 13.30
CA PHE A 198 1.19 0.58 13.81
C PHE A 198 1.97 1.44 12.83
N VAL A 199 1.82 1.16 11.53
CA VAL A 199 2.39 1.98 10.45
C VAL A 199 1.83 3.40 10.50
N LEU A 200 0.51 3.56 10.73
CA LEU A 200 -0.16 4.86 10.92
C LEU A 200 0.41 5.62 12.13
N ARG A 201 0.45 4.98 13.29
CA ARG A 201 0.89 5.60 14.55
C ARG A 201 2.35 6.05 14.52
N SER A 202 3.18 5.38 13.72
CA SER A 202 4.60 5.69 13.59
C SER A 202 4.93 6.62 12.43
N LEU A 203 3.97 6.89 11.51
CA LEU A 203 4.21 7.58 10.24
C LEU A 203 5.42 7.00 9.52
N ALA A 204 5.44 5.68 9.34
CA ALA A 204 6.64 4.90 9.04
C ALA A 204 7.38 5.37 7.79
N THR A 205 6.69 5.67 6.68
CA THR A 205 7.32 6.10 5.44
C THR A 205 7.88 7.54 5.54
N ARG A 206 7.24 8.42 6.32
CA ARG A 206 7.78 9.75 6.63
C ARG A 206 9.02 9.65 7.55
N ALA A 207 8.99 8.76 8.54
CA ALA A 207 10.13 8.54 9.43
C ALA A 207 11.38 8.03 8.68
N ILE A 208 11.22 7.24 7.60
CA ILE A 208 12.31 6.88 6.70
C ILE A 208 12.88 8.13 6.03
N ALA A 209 12.02 8.95 5.44
CA ALA A 209 12.44 10.16 4.73
C ALA A 209 13.18 11.14 5.65
N GLU A 210 12.70 11.38 6.86
CA GLU A 210 13.35 12.25 7.87
C GLU A 210 14.76 11.78 8.23
N ARG A 211 14.97 10.46 8.35
CA ARG A 211 16.30 9.91 8.64
C ARG A 211 17.26 10.11 7.46
N VAL A 212 16.79 9.92 6.23
CA VAL A 212 17.59 10.14 5.02
C VAL A 212 17.90 11.64 4.84
N GLU A 213 16.93 12.52 5.07
CA GLU A 213 17.12 13.98 5.09
C GLU A 213 18.12 14.40 6.18
N GLY A 214 18.15 13.68 7.31
CA GLY A 214 19.12 13.83 8.39
C GLY A 214 20.52 13.23 8.13
N GLY A 215 20.74 12.63 6.96
CA GLY A 215 22.05 12.15 6.51
C GLY A 215 22.27 10.62 6.66
N ALA A 216 21.29 9.85 7.13
CA ALA A 216 21.39 8.39 7.13
C ALA A 216 21.31 7.84 5.69
N SER A 217 21.97 6.72 5.44
CA SER A 217 21.72 5.95 4.21
C SER A 217 20.30 5.39 4.19
N LEU A 218 19.77 5.13 2.99
CA LEU A 218 18.42 4.56 2.87
C LEU A 218 18.29 3.23 3.61
N ALA A 219 19.30 2.37 3.52
CA ALA A 219 19.30 1.06 4.19
C ALA A 219 19.26 1.20 5.73
N GLU A 220 20.07 2.09 6.30
CA GLU A 220 20.05 2.39 7.74
C GLU A 220 18.71 2.99 8.17
N ALA A 221 18.15 3.90 7.39
CA ALA A 221 16.87 4.54 7.68
C ALA A 221 15.72 3.53 7.71
N VAL A 222 15.62 2.66 6.70
CA VAL A 222 14.59 1.61 6.62
C VAL A 222 14.77 0.60 7.75
N ALA A 223 16.00 0.13 8.00
CA ALA A 223 16.29 -0.82 9.07
C ALA A 223 15.93 -0.25 10.46
N ALA A 224 16.27 1.01 10.74
CA ALA A 224 15.97 1.66 12.01
C ALA A 224 14.45 1.83 12.23
N VAL A 225 13.68 2.21 11.19
CA VAL A 225 12.22 2.31 11.30
C VAL A 225 11.60 0.95 11.53
N LEU A 226 12.06 -0.09 10.81
CA LEU A 226 11.56 -1.45 10.97
C LEU A 226 11.88 -2.03 12.35
N ALA A 227 13.08 -1.79 12.88
CA ALA A 227 13.49 -2.19 14.24
C ALA A 227 12.57 -1.54 15.29
N ARG A 228 12.36 -0.23 15.20
CA ARG A 228 11.48 0.51 16.11
C ARG A 228 10.04 -0.01 16.09
N LEU A 229 9.48 -0.30 14.92
CA LEU A 229 8.15 -0.91 14.80
C LEU A 229 8.09 -2.28 15.50
N GLY A 230 9.18 -3.05 15.44
CA GLY A 230 9.30 -4.30 16.16
C GLY A 230 9.39 -4.12 17.68
N GLU A 231 10.17 -3.18 18.14
CA GLU A 231 10.39 -2.90 19.58
C GLU A 231 9.13 -2.31 20.23
N ASP A 232 8.55 -1.27 19.61
CA ASP A 232 7.41 -0.54 20.19
C ASP A 232 6.09 -1.33 20.12
N TYR A 233 5.89 -2.16 19.07
CA TYR A 233 4.60 -2.78 18.78
C TYR A 233 4.68 -4.28 18.49
N ASP A 234 5.91 -4.86 18.36
CA ASP A 234 6.15 -6.19 17.82
C ASP A 234 5.40 -6.39 16.49
N ALA A 235 5.47 -5.39 15.60
CA ALA A 235 4.63 -5.31 14.41
C ALA A 235 5.20 -6.14 13.26
N ASP A 236 4.31 -6.85 12.56
CA ASP A 236 4.59 -7.47 11.28
C ASP A 236 4.42 -6.44 10.17
N VAL A 237 5.53 -5.90 9.68
CA VAL A 237 5.58 -4.83 8.67
C VAL A 237 6.63 -5.13 7.63
N GLY A 238 6.36 -4.75 6.39
CA GLY A 238 7.30 -4.72 5.28
C GLY A 238 7.39 -3.33 4.68
N LEU A 239 8.59 -2.95 4.26
CA LEU A 239 8.91 -1.63 3.73
C LEU A 239 9.71 -1.79 2.45
N ILE A 240 9.29 -1.10 1.40
CA ILE A 240 10.06 -0.89 0.17
C ILE A 240 10.36 0.58 0.00
N ALA A 241 11.56 0.91 -0.46
CA ALA A 241 11.96 2.29 -0.70
C ALA A 241 13.00 2.39 -1.80
N VAL A 242 13.12 3.58 -2.39
CA VAL A 242 14.18 3.95 -3.32
C VAL A 242 14.66 5.36 -3.02
N ASP A 243 15.97 5.61 -3.11
CA ASP A 243 16.54 6.94 -2.96
C ASP A 243 16.68 7.69 -4.30
N ASP A 244 17.14 8.94 -4.23
CA ASP A 244 17.40 9.83 -5.38
C ASP A 244 18.55 9.34 -6.28
N ARG A 245 19.30 8.32 -5.88
CA ARG A 245 20.35 7.66 -6.66
C ARG A 245 19.87 6.39 -7.36
N GLY A 246 18.61 5.99 -7.12
CA GLY A 246 18.04 4.75 -7.64
C GLY A 246 18.46 3.49 -6.87
N THR A 247 18.91 3.65 -5.61
CA THR A 247 19.24 2.52 -4.74
C THR A 247 17.95 1.95 -4.14
N PRO A 248 17.54 0.72 -4.46
CA PRO A 248 16.36 0.12 -3.88
C PRO A 248 16.68 -0.53 -2.53
N VAL A 249 15.74 -0.47 -1.60
CA VAL A 249 15.76 -1.21 -0.32
C VAL A 249 14.40 -1.87 -0.10
N ALA A 250 14.42 -3.15 0.30
CA ALA A 250 13.25 -3.89 0.73
C ALA A 250 13.60 -4.67 1.99
N LEU A 251 12.96 -4.38 3.10
CA LEU A 251 13.14 -5.05 4.39
C LEU A 251 11.79 -5.35 5.02
N HIS A 252 11.68 -6.47 5.74
CA HIS A 252 10.44 -6.86 6.40
C HIS A 252 10.66 -7.70 7.66
N ARG A 253 9.67 -7.69 8.54
CA ARG A 253 9.52 -8.56 9.70
C ARG A 253 8.41 -9.61 9.51
N THR A 254 7.68 -9.52 8.39
CA THR A 254 6.67 -10.52 8.00
C THR A 254 7.34 -11.83 7.62
N ARG A 255 6.59 -12.94 7.62
CA ARG A 255 7.09 -14.24 7.19
C ARG A 255 7.63 -14.20 5.76
N ASP A 256 6.88 -13.59 4.86
CA ASP A 256 7.21 -13.44 3.45
C ASP A 256 6.74 -12.05 2.96
N MET A 257 7.51 -11.43 2.07
CA MET A 257 7.15 -10.22 1.34
C MET A 257 7.67 -10.35 -0.09
N PRO A 258 6.86 -10.88 -1.02
CA PRO A 258 7.23 -10.92 -2.43
C PRO A 258 7.53 -9.52 -2.94
N HIS A 259 8.73 -9.31 -3.47
CA HIS A 259 9.14 -8.03 -4.04
C HIS A 259 10.05 -8.21 -5.24
N ALA A 260 10.08 -7.21 -6.09
CA ALA A 260 10.99 -7.16 -7.23
C ALA A 260 11.52 -5.74 -7.42
N PHE A 261 12.76 -5.62 -7.85
CA PHE A 261 13.38 -4.34 -8.15
C PHE A 261 14.38 -4.46 -9.31
N PHE A 262 14.74 -3.32 -9.87
CA PHE A 262 15.86 -3.16 -10.78
C PHE A 262 16.52 -1.79 -10.55
N SER A 263 17.77 -1.64 -10.95
CA SER A 263 18.49 -0.37 -10.93
C SER A 263 19.23 -0.19 -12.26
N GLY A 264 19.11 0.99 -12.86
CA GLY A 264 19.68 1.28 -14.17
C GLY A 264 19.25 0.25 -15.25
N GLU A 265 20.19 -0.23 -16.02
CA GLU A 265 19.98 -1.25 -17.06
C GLU A 265 20.05 -2.69 -16.52
N GLY A 266 20.32 -2.86 -15.23
CA GLY A 266 20.46 -4.14 -14.57
C GLY A 266 19.25 -5.06 -14.72
N PRO A 267 19.39 -6.37 -14.46
CA PRO A 267 18.26 -7.31 -14.52
C PRO A 267 17.23 -7.00 -13.44
N VAL A 268 16.00 -7.44 -13.69
CA VAL A 268 14.98 -7.47 -12.64
C VAL A 268 15.34 -8.57 -11.65
N VAL A 269 15.43 -8.21 -10.38
CA VAL A 269 15.65 -9.14 -9.26
C VAL A 269 14.32 -9.31 -8.53
N SER A 270 13.88 -10.55 -8.34
CA SER A 270 12.69 -10.89 -7.55
C SER A 270 13.08 -11.76 -6.37
N ARG A 271 12.45 -11.52 -5.23
CA ARG A 271 12.66 -12.24 -3.97
C ARG A 271 11.34 -12.45 -3.25
N MET A 272 11.29 -13.51 -2.43
CA MET A 272 10.18 -13.79 -1.50
C MET A 272 10.51 -13.29 -0.09
N ARG A 273 11.81 -13.23 0.22
CA ARG A 273 12.35 -12.83 1.52
C ARG A 273 13.47 -11.83 1.33
N ALA A 274 13.71 -11.00 2.35
CA ALA A 274 14.79 -10.02 2.36
C ALA A 274 16.17 -10.69 2.39
#